data_645e4aa8275a7fefd9e1fe78601c9f40
#
_entry.id   645e4aa8275a7fefd9e1fe78601c9f40
#
_cell.length_a   1.000
_cell.length_b   1.000
_cell.length_c   1.000
_cell.angle_alpha   90.00
_cell.angle_beta   90.00
_cell.angle_gamma   90.00
#
_symmetry.space_group_name_H-M   'P 1'
#
loop_
_entity.id
_entity.type
_entity.pdbx_description
1 polymer ?
#
loop_
_entity_poly.entity_id
_entity_poly.type
_entity_poly.pdbx_seq_one_letter_code
_entity_poly.pdbx_strand_id
1 'polypeptide(L)'
;HLYIDRIDLCVFGNTQPFRVRMVNRINDNFDYFYIKNADASRVYGLELEDLLSPNRISYLVHQNTLIEEHIAGIPGEKFMRLHMSDPNLNPIRLAKEFVKFNERCFVRLLGDMHSSNFVVDVTPDFEETHYRIRAIDFDQQCYEAKKSIYLPQYFKENNALIQLGMDVITPESMRQYQREERALIATRVKSSHTELEDILQTMESDQLAPQSHVDQLKTELAKHYQTKDFLKCSSMGEILRKSLSLVSR
;
A
#
# COMPACT_ATOMS: atom_id res chain seq x y z
N HIS A 1 8.00 8.20 30.61
CA HIS A 1 7.85 6.78 31.01
C HIS A 1 8.28 5.79 29.90
N LEU A 2 8.60 6.28 28.70
CA LEU A 2 9.11 5.45 27.58
C LEU A 2 10.63 5.50 27.56
N TYR A 3 11.28 4.39 27.21
CA TYR A 3 12.72 4.35 26.97
C TYR A 3 13.04 3.41 25.80
N ILE A 4 14.16 3.66 25.15
CA ILE A 4 14.70 2.80 24.10
C ILE A 4 15.45 1.66 24.78
N ASP A 5 14.99 0.44 24.54
CA ASP A 5 15.59 -0.79 25.06
C ASP A 5 16.65 -1.36 24.09
N ARG A 6 16.35 -1.27 22.76
CA ARG A 6 17.19 -1.86 21.74
C ARG A 6 17.10 -1.10 20.42
N ILE A 7 18.23 -1.01 19.72
CA ILE A 7 18.31 -0.48 18.35
C ILE A 7 19.05 -1.51 17.50
N ASP A 8 18.41 -1.92 16.40
CA ASP A 8 18.96 -2.85 15.41
C ASP A 8 19.08 -2.15 14.05
N LEU A 9 20.22 -2.25 13.39
CA LEU A 9 20.33 -1.85 11.98
C LEU A 9 19.75 -2.97 11.09
N CYS A 10 18.74 -2.66 10.29
CA CYS A 10 18.21 -3.58 9.30
C CYS A 10 19.06 -3.50 8.04
N VAL A 11 19.90 -4.50 7.82
CA VAL A 11 20.82 -4.57 6.67
C VAL A 11 20.14 -4.99 5.36
N PHE A 12 18.88 -5.39 5.43
CA PHE A 12 18.06 -5.80 4.29
C PHE A 12 17.20 -4.62 3.80
N GLY A 13 17.11 -4.47 2.48
CA GLY A 13 16.37 -3.38 1.83
C GLY A 13 17.24 -2.17 1.51
N ASN A 14 16.75 -1.34 0.61
CA ASN A 14 17.49 -0.20 0.04
C ASN A 14 17.75 0.93 1.05
N THR A 15 16.93 1.06 2.08
CA THR A 15 16.96 2.20 3.02
C THR A 15 17.67 1.91 4.33
N GLN A 16 18.03 0.65 4.60
CA GLN A 16 18.72 0.22 5.81
C GLN A 16 18.20 0.92 7.09
N PRO A 17 16.90 0.77 7.44
CA PRO A 17 16.31 1.47 8.57
C PRO A 17 16.88 0.97 9.89
N PHE A 18 16.81 1.81 10.92
CA PHE A 18 16.95 1.36 12.30
C PHE A 18 15.62 0.85 12.80
N ARG A 19 15.60 -0.38 13.36
CA ARG A 19 14.48 -0.88 14.12
C ARG A 19 14.71 -0.62 15.59
N VAL A 20 13.82 0.16 16.20
CA VAL A 20 13.92 0.58 17.59
C VAL A 20 12.84 -0.10 18.42
N ARG A 21 13.23 -0.77 19.50
CA ARG A 21 12.31 -1.27 20.52
C ARG A 21 12.14 -0.23 21.61
N MET A 22 10.91 0.23 21.79
CA MET A 22 10.53 1.20 22.82
C MET A 22 9.69 0.52 23.87
N VAL A 23 10.06 0.66 25.13
CA VAL A 23 9.41 0.00 26.29
C VAL A 23 8.77 1.04 27.20
N ASN A 24 7.55 0.77 27.64
CA ASN A 24 6.86 1.56 28.63
C ASN A 24 7.19 1.01 30.05
N ARG A 25 7.87 1.81 30.89
CA ARG A 25 8.29 1.43 32.24
C ARG A 25 7.13 1.16 33.21
N ILE A 26 5.92 1.55 32.88
CA ILE A 26 4.77 1.40 33.80
C ILE A 26 4.19 -0.01 33.71
N ASN A 27 4.16 -0.59 32.51
CA ASN A 27 3.47 -1.86 32.26
C ASN A 27 4.30 -2.88 31.47
N ASP A 28 5.59 -2.58 31.24
CA ASP A 28 6.54 -3.39 30.47
C ASP A 28 6.11 -3.72 29.04
N ASN A 29 5.05 -3.08 28.54
CA ASN A 29 4.66 -3.20 27.15
C ASN A 29 5.71 -2.55 26.24
N PHE A 30 5.88 -3.10 25.05
CA PHE A 30 6.83 -2.57 24.09
C PHE A 30 6.24 -2.53 22.68
N ASP A 31 6.73 -1.56 21.91
CA ASP A 31 6.43 -1.39 20.50
C ASP A 31 7.73 -1.30 19.72
N TYR A 32 7.67 -1.65 18.43
CA TYR A 32 8.76 -1.46 17.49
C TYR A 32 8.45 -0.31 16.55
N PHE A 33 9.48 0.48 16.29
CA PHE A 33 9.45 1.58 15.31
C PHE A 33 10.59 1.42 14.33
N TYR A 34 10.38 1.88 13.09
CA TYR A 34 11.44 2.01 12.10
C TYR A 34 11.80 3.47 11.92
N ILE A 35 13.11 3.77 12.01
CA ILE A 35 13.64 5.10 11.75
C ILE A 35 14.33 5.06 10.39
N LYS A 36 13.90 5.92 9.49
CA LYS A 36 14.35 6.01 8.09
C LYS A 36 14.65 7.46 7.72
N ASN A 37 15.33 7.64 6.60
CA ASN A 37 15.34 8.95 5.94
C ASN A 37 13.94 9.22 5.36
N ALA A 38 13.42 10.41 5.63
CA ALA A 38 12.19 10.89 5.01
C ALA A 38 12.45 11.26 3.55
N ASP A 39 11.61 10.79 2.65
CA ASP A 39 11.51 11.27 1.27
C ASP A 39 10.04 11.58 0.95
N ALA A 40 9.83 12.41 -0.08
CA ALA A 40 8.49 12.89 -0.41
C ALA A 40 7.53 11.75 -0.77
N SER A 41 7.95 10.79 -1.61
CA SER A 41 7.11 9.65 -2.01
C SER A 41 6.62 8.87 -0.80
N ARG A 42 7.53 8.57 0.15
CA ARG A 42 7.21 7.81 1.36
C ARG A 42 6.23 8.55 2.28
N VAL A 43 6.46 9.86 2.49
CA VAL A 43 5.55 10.68 3.31
C VAL A 43 4.17 10.75 2.68
N TYR A 44 4.07 11.04 1.37
CA TYR A 44 2.78 11.05 0.67
C TYR A 44 2.10 9.67 0.67
N GLY A 45 2.89 8.59 0.55
CA GLY A 45 2.36 7.23 0.63
C GLY A 45 1.70 6.93 1.99
N LEU A 46 2.30 7.35 3.09
CA LEU A 46 1.76 7.21 4.44
C LEU A 46 0.50 8.06 4.65
N GLU A 47 0.52 9.32 4.22
CA GLU A 47 -0.66 10.21 4.26
C GLU A 47 -1.84 9.61 3.47
N LEU A 48 -1.59 9.14 2.26
CA LEU A 48 -2.61 8.51 1.41
C LEU A 48 -3.08 7.16 1.98
N GLU A 49 -2.21 6.41 2.70
CA GLU A 49 -2.62 5.19 3.40
C GLU A 49 -3.59 5.52 4.52
N ASP A 50 -3.30 6.53 5.36
CA ASP A 50 -4.19 6.92 6.46
C ASP A 50 -5.54 7.43 5.95
N LEU A 51 -5.55 8.25 4.90
CA LEU A 51 -6.77 8.84 4.36
C LEU A 51 -7.62 7.86 3.55
N LEU A 52 -7.00 7.02 2.71
CA LEU A 52 -7.71 6.26 1.67
C LEU A 52 -7.79 4.75 1.93
N SER A 53 -7.06 4.23 2.93
CA SER A 53 -7.07 2.82 3.30
C SER A 53 -7.80 2.58 4.63
N PRO A 54 -8.34 1.37 4.86
CA PRO A 54 -8.85 1.00 6.18
C PRO A 54 -7.72 0.79 7.21
N ASN A 55 -6.48 0.80 6.77
CA ASN A 55 -5.31 0.53 7.60
C ASN A 55 -4.71 1.86 8.07
N ARG A 56 -4.69 2.09 9.37
CA ARG A 56 -3.98 3.23 9.93
C ARG A 56 -2.55 2.84 10.25
N ILE A 57 -1.62 3.79 10.06
CA ILE A 57 -0.21 3.65 10.39
C ILE A 57 0.18 4.90 11.15
N SER A 58 0.72 4.73 12.37
CA SER A 58 1.27 5.86 13.12
C SER A 58 2.67 6.17 12.63
N TYR A 59 2.92 7.42 12.31
CA TYR A 59 4.23 7.88 11.89
C TYR A 59 4.50 9.31 12.35
N LEU A 60 5.75 9.68 12.38
CA LEU A 60 6.21 11.04 12.71
C LEU A 60 7.31 11.44 11.73
N VAL A 61 7.18 12.64 11.17
CA VAL A 61 8.22 13.26 10.34
C VAL A 61 8.81 14.44 11.06
N HIS A 62 10.13 14.48 11.17
CA HIS A 62 10.86 15.64 11.66
C HIS A 62 12.10 15.88 10.80
N GLN A 63 12.13 16.99 10.08
CA GLN A 63 13.17 17.28 9.08
C GLN A 63 13.33 16.11 8.09
N ASN A 64 14.50 15.51 8.00
CA ASN A 64 14.81 14.38 7.12
C ASN A 64 14.62 13.01 7.80
N THR A 65 14.00 12.97 8.97
CA THR A 65 13.79 11.73 9.72
C THR A 65 12.32 11.35 9.71
N LEU A 66 12.05 10.11 9.33
CA LEU A 66 10.75 9.46 9.42
C LEU A 66 10.82 8.37 10.46
N ILE A 67 9.84 8.35 11.37
CA ILE A 67 9.63 7.30 12.35
C ILE A 67 8.28 6.67 12.02
N GLU A 68 8.26 5.38 11.72
CA GLU A 68 7.05 4.60 11.43
C GLU A 68 6.84 3.50 12.46
N GLU A 69 5.60 3.26 12.85
CA GLU A 69 5.29 2.10 13.68
C GLU A 69 5.54 0.79 12.93
N HIS A 70 5.88 -0.27 13.67
CA HIS A 70 5.95 -1.61 13.14
C HIS A 70 4.54 -2.15 12.87
N ILE A 71 4.24 -2.46 11.63
CA ILE A 71 2.98 -3.05 11.22
C ILE A 71 3.00 -4.54 11.56
N ALA A 72 2.17 -4.96 12.50
CA ALA A 72 2.04 -6.36 12.85
C ALA A 72 1.45 -7.19 11.70
N GLY A 73 1.97 -8.39 11.50
CA GLY A 73 1.52 -9.31 10.47
C GLY A 73 2.64 -10.28 10.06
N ILE A 74 2.29 -11.24 9.23
CA ILE A 74 3.23 -12.22 8.68
C ILE A 74 3.74 -11.66 7.34
N PRO A 75 5.06 -11.44 7.14
CA PRO A 75 5.59 -11.01 5.85
C PRO A 75 5.07 -11.87 4.71
N GLY A 76 4.67 -11.25 3.60
CA GLY A 76 3.98 -11.93 2.49
C GLY A 76 4.74 -13.16 1.97
N GLU A 77 6.08 -13.05 1.80
CA GLU A 77 6.92 -14.18 1.42
C GLU A 77 6.83 -15.34 2.43
N LYS A 78 6.93 -15.03 3.73
CA LYS A 78 6.84 -16.02 4.80
C LYS A 78 5.44 -16.64 4.85
N PHE A 79 4.39 -15.82 4.68
CA PHE A 79 3.02 -16.27 4.65
C PHE A 79 2.81 -17.28 3.52
N MET A 80 3.21 -16.93 2.30
CA MET A 80 3.07 -17.81 1.15
C MET A 80 3.84 -19.14 1.30
N ARG A 81 5.02 -19.08 1.92
CA ARG A 81 5.84 -20.29 2.13
C ARG A 81 5.26 -21.23 3.19
N LEU A 82 4.69 -20.70 4.28
CA LEU A 82 4.36 -21.50 5.47
C LEU A 82 2.85 -21.70 5.70
N HIS A 83 1.99 -20.82 5.17
CA HIS A 83 0.58 -20.82 5.50
C HIS A 83 -0.35 -21.15 4.33
N MET A 84 0.15 -21.19 3.08
CA MET A 84 -0.69 -21.50 1.92
C MET A 84 -1.21 -22.96 1.93
N SER A 85 -0.54 -23.86 2.66
CA SER A 85 -0.95 -25.27 2.79
C SER A 85 -1.68 -25.56 4.12
N ASP A 86 -2.03 -24.52 4.89
CA ASP A 86 -2.76 -24.70 6.14
C ASP A 86 -4.19 -25.20 5.85
N PRO A 87 -4.61 -26.34 6.46
CA PRO A 87 -5.97 -26.87 6.26
C PRO A 87 -7.08 -25.89 6.68
N ASN A 88 -6.78 -24.95 7.58
CA ASN A 88 -7.71 -23.94 8.07
C ASN A 88 -7.71 -22.66 7.21
N LEU A 89 -6.87 -22.59 6.18
CA LEU A 89 -6.86 -21.46 5.27
C LEU A 89 -8.20 -21.34 4.55
N ASN A 90 -8.81 -20.16 4.58
CA ASN A 90 -9.94 -19.86 3.72
C ASN A 90 -9.44 -19.25 2.38
N PRO A 91 -9.34 -20.04 1.31
CA PRO A 91 -8.70 -19.60 0.07
C PRO A 91 -9.47 -18.48 -0.63
N ILE A 92 -10.81 -18.51 -0.57
CA ILE A 92 -11.66 -17.48 -1.22
C ILE A 92 -11.49 -16.13 -0.53
N ARG A 93 -11.43 -16.11 0.81
CA ARG A 93 -11.24 -14.87 1.57
C ARG A 93 -9.87 -14.25 1.33
N LEU A 94 -8.82 -15.08 1.33
CA LEU A 94 -7.47 -14.62 1.05
C LEU A 94 -7.36 -14.07 -0.38
N ALA A 95 -7.89 -14.79 -1.36
CA ALA A 95 -7.89 -14.35 -2.74
C ALA A 95 -8.71 -13.07 -2.96
N LYS A 96 -9.88 -12.94 -2.29
CA LYS A 96 -10.67 -11.70 -2.27
C LYS A 96 -9.85 -10.53 -1.73
N GLU A 97 -9.16 -10.72 -0.61
CA GLU A 97 -8.33 -9.66 -0.01
C GLU A 97 -7.16 -9.29 -0.93
N PHE A 98 -6.54 -10.26 -1.61
CA PHE A 98 -5.48 -9.97 -2.58
C PHE A 98 -6.00 -9.15 -3.78
N VAL A 99 -7.20 -9.44 -4.30
CA VAL A 99 -7.84 -8.62 -5.35
C VAL A 99 -8.07 -7.19 -4.86
N LYS A 100 -8.57 -7.02 -3.63
CA LYS A 100 -8.78 -5.70 -3.02
C LYS A 100 -7.47 -4.96 -2.80
N PHE A 101 -6.43 -5.65 -2.35
CA PHE A 101 -5.10 -5.06 -2.19
C PHE A 101 -4.52 -4.57 -3.53
N ASN A 102 -4.63 -5.36 -4.61
CA ASN A 102 -4.25 -4.92 -5.96
C ASN A 102 -4.98 -3.63 -6.36
N GLU A 103 -6.27 -3.55 -6.11
CA GLU A 103 -7.07 -2.37 -6.48
C GLU A 103 -6.68 -1.15 -5.65
N ARG A 104 -6.43 -1.31 -4.33
CA ARG A 104 -5.93 -0.23 -3.45
C ARG A 104 -4.60 0.34 -3.97
N CYS A 105 -3.65 -0.53 -4.28
CA CYS A 105 -2.34 -0.12 -4.79
C CYS A 105 -2.47 0.61 -6.13
N PHE A 106 -3.25 0.05 -7.05
CA PHE A 106 -3.40 0.61 -8.40
C PHE A 106 -4.08 1.97 -8.42
N VAL A 107 -5.19 2.12 -7.70
CA VAL A 107 -5.94 3.39 -7.66
C VAL A 107 -5.13 4.51 -7.02
N ARG A 108 -4.34 4.19 -5.99
CA ARG A 108 -3.50 5.16 -5.28
C ARG A 108 -2.11 5.35 -5.86
N LEU A 109 -1.77 4.58 -6.89
CA LEU A 109 -0.42 4.56 -7.49
C LEU A 109 0.68 4.25 -6.46
N LEU A 110 0.45 3.26 -5.60
CA LEU A 110 1.45 2.71 -4.70
C LEU A 110 2.15 1.55 -5.41
N GLY A 111 3.40 1.73 -5.77
CA GLY A 111 4.20 0.79 -6.55
C GLY A 111 4.98 -0.22 -5.71
N ASP A 112 5.60 -1.18 -6.40
CA ASP A 112 6.57 -2.15 -5.89
C ASP A 112 6.06 -3.07 -4.76
N MET A 113 4.76 -3.42 -4.79
CA MET A 113 4.14 -4.29 -3.78
C MET A 113 4.40 -5.78 -4.06
N HIS A 114 5.69 -6.18 -4.11
CA HIS A 114 6.10 -7.58 -4.06
C HIS A 114 6.02 -8.13 -2.61
N SER A 115 6.19 -9.44 -2.45
CA SER A 115 5.88 -10.16 -1.19
C SER A 115 6.66 -9.70 0.05
N SER A 116 7.77 -8.97 -0.11
CA SER A 116 8.53 -8.43 1.01
C SER A 116 8.01 -7.05 1.46
N ASN A 117 7.20 -6.37 0.65
CA ASN A 117 6.71 -5.01 0.89
C ASN A 117 5.28 -4.97 1.44
N PHE A 118 4.73 -6.12 1.82
CA PHE A 118 3.47 -6.20 2.55
C PHE A 118 3.50 -7.31 3.60
N VAL A 119 2.58 -7.22 4.55
CA VAL A 119 2.29 -8.26 5.54
C VAL A 119 0.87 -8.74 5.40
N VAL A 120 0.63 -10.00 5.80
CA VAL A 120 -0.70 -10.58 5.95
C VAL A 120 -1.04 -10.62 7.43
N ASP A 121 -2.01 -9.81 7.83
CA ASP A 121 -2.62 -9.86 9.15
C ASP A 121 -3.70 -10.94 9.15
N VAL A 122 -3.58 -11.89 10.06
CA VAL A 122 -4.46 -13.04 10.19
C VAL A 122 -5.21 -12.93 11.51
N THR A 123 -6.48 -12.64 11.44
CA THR A 123 -7.33 -12.50 12.62
C THR A 123 -8.31 -13.69 12.67
N PRO A 124 -8.09 -14.66 13.59
CA PRO A 124 -9.05 -15.73 13.81
C PRO A 124 -10.31 -15.17 14.48
N ASP A 125 -11.47 -15.58 14.00
CA ASP A 125 -12.77 -15.36 14.62
C ASP A 125 -13.42 -16.72 14.90
N PHE A 126 -14.51 -16.75 15.66
CA PHE A 126 -15.18 -17.99 16.12
C PHE A 126 -15.56 -18.95 14.99
N GLU A 127 -15.98 -18.42 13.86
CA GLU A 127 -16.44 -19.22 12.71
C GLU A 127 -15.48 -19.16 11.53
N GLU A 128 -14.62 -18.15 11.44
CA GLU A 128 -13.89 -17.85 10.23
C GLU A 128 -12.55 -17.15 10.51
N THR A 129 -11.62 -17.28 9.57
CA THR A 129 -10.36 -16.53 9.59
C THR A 129 -10.46 -15.33 8.65
N HIS A 130 -10.14 -14.15 9.14
CA HIS A 130 -10.04 -12.91 8.38
C HIS A 130 -8.60 -12.65 7.97
N TYR A 131 -8.42 -12.23 6.73
CA TYR A 131 -7.11 -11.85 6.18
C TYR A 131 -7.16 -10.38 5.79
N ARG A 132 -6.09 -9.66 6.13
CA ARG A 132 -5.87 -8.29 5.69
C ARG A 132 -4.45 -8.14 5.18
N ILE A 133 -4.30 -7.69 3.94
CA ILE A 133 -2.99 -7.41 3.37
C ILE A 133 -2.69 -5.92 3.56
N ARG A 134 -1.56 -5.62 4.21
CA ARG A 134 -1.13 -4.26 4.56
C ARG A 134 0.22 -3.98 3.94
N ALA A 135 0.33 -2.89 3.18
CA ALA A 135 1.61 -2.38 2.71
C ALA A 135 2.48 -1.95 3.90
N ILE A 136 3.80 -2.16 3.79
CA ILE A 136 4.80 -1.78 4.81
C ILE A 136 5.94 -0.95 4.23
N ASP A 137 5.96 -0.73 2.92
CA ASP A 137 6.90 0.18 2.26
C ASP A 137 6.16 1.11 1.30
N PHE A 138 6.50 2.40 1.36
CA PHE A 138 5.80 3.48 0.65
C PHE A 138 6.73 4.30 -0.25
N ASP A 139 7.98 3.86 -0.45
CA ASP A 139 8.99 4.62 -1.20
C ASP A 139 8.70 4.73 -2.70
N GLN A 140 7.82 3.88 -3.23
CA GLN A 140 7.39 3.89 -4.64
C GLN A 140 6.01 4.52 -4.86
N GLN A 141 5.57 5.39 -3.94
CA GLN A 141 4.33 6.14 -4.12
C GLN A 141 4.48 7.15 -5.26
N CYS A 142 3.69 7.02 -6.32
CA CYS A 142 3.67 7.95 -7.47
C CYS A 142 5.06 8.18 -8.11
N TYR A 143 5.89 7.14 -8.19
CA TYR A 143 7.26 7.27 -8.70
C TYR A 143 7.47 6.58 -10.05
N GLU A 144 6.89 5.40 -10.27
CA GLU A 144 7.21 4.52 -11.37
C GLU A 144 6.53 4.87 -12.70
N ALA A 145 7.22 4.60 -13.79
CA ALA A 145 6.74 4.89 -15.15
C ALA A 145 5.69 3.89 -15.65
N LYS A 146 5.80 2.62 -15.23
CA LYS A 146 4.98 1.53 -15.76
C LYS A 146 3.80 1.24 -14.84
N LYS A 147 2.57 1.22 -15.39
CA LYS A 147 1.37 0.89 -14.62
C LYS A 147 1.42 -0.50 -13.98
N SER A 148 2.17 -1.45 -14.56
CA SER A 148 2.30 -2.80 -14.00
C SER A 148 2.98 -2.82 -12.63
N ILE A 149 3.85 -1.85 -12.32
CA ILE A 149 4.50 -1.75 -11.02
C ILE A 149 3.52 -1.40 -9.89
N TYR A 150 2.39 -0.77 -10.22
CA TYR A 150 1.31 -0.47 -9.27
C TYR A 150 0.29 -1.61 -9.10
N LEU A 151 0.58 -2.76 -9.67
CA LEU A 151 -0.29 -3.94 -9.64
C LEU A 151 0.47 -5.11 -9.02
N PRO A 152 0.26 -5.43 -7.74
CA PRO A 152 0.90 -6.53 -7.03
C PRO A 152 0.86 -7.88 -7.77
N GLN A 153 -0.17 -8.11 -8.57
CA GLN A 153 -0.33 -9.31 -9.39
C GLN A 153 0.70 -9.48 -10.53
N TYR A 154 1.53 -8.47 -10.82
CA TYR A 154 2.57 -8.60 -11.84
C TYR A 154 3.94 -8.96 -11.28
N PHE A 155 4.07 -9.05 -9.95
CA PHE A 155 5.30 -9.49 -9.32
C PHE A 155 5.32 -11.02 -9.18
N LYS A 156 6.36 -11.65 -9.73
CA LYS A 156 6.52 -13.12 -9.67
C LYS A 156 6.62 -13.66 -8.24
N GLU A 157 7.09 -12.82 -7.32
CA GLU A 157 7.19 -13.11 -5.89
C GLU A 157 5.80 -13.36 -5.26
N ASN A 158 4.74 -12.88 -5.91
CA ASN A 158 3.35 -13.06 -5.48
C ASN A 158 2.63 -14.23 -6.16
N ASN A 159 3.35 -15.06 -6.95
CA ASN A 159 2.74 -16.12 -7.77
C ASN A 159 1.81 -17.05 -7.00
N ALA A 160 2.11 -17.38 -5.74
CA ALA A 160 1.24 -18.25 -4.95
C ALA A 160 -0.15 -17.63 -4.70
N LEU A 161 -0.21 -16.32 -4.42
CA LEU A 161 -1.49 -15.60 -4.26
C LEU A 161 -2.21 -15.42 -5.60
N ILE A 162 -1.46 -15.20 -6.69
CA ILE A 162 -2.01 -15.08 -8.04
C ILE A 162 -2.66 -16.42 -8.46
N GLN A 163 -1.93 -17.53 -8.28
CA GLN A 163 -2.45 -18.86 -8.60
C GLN A 163 -3.69 -19.18 -7.77
N LEU A 164 -3.65 -18.93 -6.46
CA LEU A 164 -4.82 -19.09 -5.60
C LEU A 164 -6.03 -18.30 -6.14
N GLY A 165 -5.83 -17.05 -6.54
CA GLY A 165 -6.89 -16.23 -7.14
C GLY A 165 -7.45 -16.85 -8.42
N MET A 166 -6.59 -17.38 -9.30
CA MET A 166 -7.01 -18.04 -10.53
C MET A 166 -7.82 -19.32 -10.27
N ASP A 167 -7.50 -20.04 -9.20
CA ASP A 167 -8.16 -21.30 -8.86
C ASP A 167 -9.54 -21.10 -8.23
N VAL A 168 -9.75 -20.02 -7.47
CA VAL A 168 -10.96 -19.87 -6.62
C VAL A 168 -11.83 -18.65 -6.93
N ILE A 169 -11.37 -17.69 -7.77
CA ILE A 169 -12.09 -16.45 -8.09
C ILE A 169 -12.54 -16.46 -9.55
N THR A 170 -13.84 -16.28 -9.78
CA THR A 170 -14.36 -16.07 -11.14
C THR A 170 -14.09 -14.63 -11.62
N PRO A 171 -14.02 -14.39 -12.95
CA PRO A 171 -13.89 -13.02 -13.48
C PRO A 171 -14.98 -12.06 -13.01
N GLU A 172 -16.19 -12.55 -12.73
CA GLU A 172 -17.30 -11.76 -12.20
C GLU A 172 -17.05 -11.37 -10.74
N SER A 173 -16.67 -12.34 -9.92
CA SER A 173 -16.32 -12.11 -8.51
C SER A 173 -15.14 -11.14 -8.40
N MET A 174 -14.12 -11.27 -9.25
CA MET A 174 -12.99 -10.34 -9.29
C MET A 174 -13.46 -8.90 -9.56
N ARG A 175 -14.28 -8.69 -10.61
CA ARG A 175 -14.84 -7.37 -10.92
C ARG A 175 -15.72 -6.83 -9.79
N GLN A 176 -16.45 -7.70 -9.08
CA GLN A 176 -17.24 -7.31 -7.92
C GLN A 176 -16.32 -6.81 -6.79
N TYR A 177 -15.28 -7.55 -6.43
CA TYR A 177 -14.35 -7.17 -5.35
C TYR A 177 -13.58 -5.89 -5.67
N GLN A 178 -13.21 -5.68 -6.92
CA GLN A 178 -12.63 -4.41 -7.38
C GLN A 178 -13.63 -3.25 -7.21
N ARG A 179 -14.91 -3.41 -7.59
CA ARG A 179 -15.94 -2.38 -7.38
C ARG A 179 -16.18 -2.09 -5.91
N GLU A 180 -16.22 -3.12 -5.05
CA GLU A 180 -16.35 -2.96 -3.61
C GLU A 180 -15.21 -2.10 -3.05
N GLU A 181 -13.97 -2.37 -3.45
CA GLU A 181 -12.82 -1.63 -2.98
C GLU A 181 -12.80 -0.18 -3.49
N ARG A 182 -13.13 0.04 -4.77
CA ARG A 182 -13.29 1.39 -5.33
C ARG A 182 -14.36 2.19 -4.59
N ALA A 183 -15.49 1.58 -4.24
CA ALA A 183 -16.54 2.24 -3.48
C ALA A 183 -16.08 2.64 -2.08
N LEU A 184 -15.26 1.81 -1.41
CA LEU A 184 -14.65 2.15 -0.13
C LEU A 184 -13.68 3.34 -0.26
N ILE A 185 -12.81 3.33 -1.28
CA ILE A 185 -11.90 4.45 -1.57
C ILE A 185 -12.72 5.71 -1.86
N ALA A 186 -13.75 5.63 -2.70
CA ALA A 186 -14.60 6.77 -3.03
C ALA A 186 -15.29 7.38 -1.80
N THR A 187 -15.73 6.55 -0.87
CA THR A 187 -16.30 7.01 0.40
C THR A 187 -15.27 7.76 1.23
N ARG A 188 -14.02 7.27 1.30
CA ARG A 188 -12.94 7.91 2.02
C ARG A 188 -12.48 9.21 1.36
N VAL A 189 -12.40 9.25 0.02
CA VAL A 189 -12.14 10.50 -0.73
C VAL A 189 -13.16 11.59 -0.35
N LYS A 190 -14.43 11.22 -0.17
CA LYS A 190 -15.48 12.18 0.23
C LYS A 190 -15.36 12.60 1.70
N SER A 191 -15.08 11.64 2.59
CA SER A 191 -15.01 11.93 4.04
C SER A 191 -13.76 12.73 4.44
N SER A 192 -12.65 12.57 3.73
CA SER A 192 -11.38 13.25 3.99
C SER A 192 -11.04 14.28 2.90
N HIS A 193 -12.07 14.91 2.34
CA HIS A 193 -11.90 15.76 1.14
C HIS A 193 -10.93 16.91 1.34
N THR A 194 -10.99 17.60 2.48
CA THR A 194 -10.14 18.78 2.74
C THR A 194 -8.67 18.38 2.86
N GLU A 195 -8.37 17.40 3.70
CA GLU A 195 -7.01 16.92 3.92
C GLU A 195 -6.42 16.32 2.64
N LEU A 196 -7.22 15.55 1.90
CA LEU A 196 -6.80 14.96 0.64
C LEU A 196 -6.53 16.02 -0.42
N GLU A 197 -7.32 17.08 -0.47
CA GLU A 197 -7.13 18.19 -1.42
C GLU A 197 -5.80 18.91 -1.17
N ASP A 198 -5.47 19.20 0.11
CA ASP A 198 -4.22 19.83 0.50
C ASP A 198 -3.00 19.00 0.09
N ILE A 199 -3.09 17.66 0.29
CA ILE A 199 -2.02 16.73 -0.11
C ILE A 199 -1.89 16.70 -1.63
N LEU A 200 -2.99 16.57 -2.36
CA LEU A 200 -2.96 16.50 -3.83
C LEU A 200 -2.41 17.79 -4.45
N GLN A 201 -2.78 18.96 -3.93
CA GLN A 201 -2.22 20.24 -4.39
C GLN A 201 -0.71 20.32 -4.18
N THR A 202 -0.23 19.84 -3.03
CA THR A 202 1.21 19.78 -2.75
C THR A 202 1.91 18.81 -3.71
N MET A 203 1.38 17.60 -3.91
CA MET A 203 1.92 16.60 -4.84
C MET A 203 1.93 17.06 -6.30
N GLU A 204 0.96 17.88 -6.71
CA GLU A 204 0.92 18.44 -8.07
C GLU A 204 2.05 19.42 -8.34
N SER A 205 2.49 20.15 -7.31
CA SER A 205 3.60 21.09 -7.41
C SER A 205 4.97 20.45 -7.23
N ASP A 206 5.03 19.24 -6.65
CA ASP A 206 6.27 18.50 -6.41
C ASP A 206 6.72 17.68 -7.62
N GLN A 207 8.05 17.61 -7.80
CA GLN A 207 8.66 16.73 -8.78
C GLN A 207 8.97 15.36 -8.16
N LEU A 208 7.94 14.52 -8.01
CA LEU A 208 8.05 13.19 -7.39
C LEU A 208 8.83 12.18 -8.24
N ALA A 209 8.81 12.35 -9.56
CA ALA A 209 9.45 11.42 -10.48
C ALA A 209 10.04 12.19 -11.69
N PRO A 210 10.97 11.57 -12.45
CA PRO A 210 11.42 12.12 -13.72
C PRO A 210 10.26 12.33 -14.69
N GLN A 211 10.32 13.38 -15.52
CA GLN A 211 9.27 13.68 -16.50
C GLN A 211 8.98 12.52 -17.46
N SER A 212 10.01 11.73 -17.80
CA SER A 212 9.85 10.53 -18.63
C SER A 212 8.92 9.48 -17.99
N HIS A 213 8.92 9.36 -16.65
CA HIS A 213 8.01 8.47 -15.94
C HIS A 213 6.58 8.98 -16.01
N VAL A 214 6.37 10.28 -15.82
CA VAL A 214 5.06 10.93 -15.95
C VAL A 214 4.49 10.70 -17.37
N ASP A 215 5.30 10.94 -18.41
CA ASP A 215 4.87 10.82 -19.80
C ASP A 215 4.53 9.38 -20.20
N GLN A 216 5.28 8.42 -19.70
CA GLN A 216 4.99 7.00 -19.92
C GLN A 216 3.72 6.58 -19.16
N LEU A 217 3.64 6.87 -17.86
CA LEU A 217 2.52 6.43 -17.01
C LEU A 217 1.19 7.01 -17.50
N LYS A 218 1.12 8.30 -17.80
CA LYS A 218 -0.12 8.93 -18.33
C LYS A 218 -0.59 8.28 -19.63
N THR A 219 0.36 7.88 -20.49
CA THR A 219 0.04 7.20 -21.76
C THR A 219 -0.51 5.79 -21.50
N GLU A 220 0.10 5.02 -20.61
CA GLU A 220 -0.35 3.68 -20.24
C GLU A 220 -1.72 3.71 -19.54
N LEU A 221 -1.97 4.68 -18.63
CA LEU A 221 -3.25 4.84 -17.97
C LEU A 221 -4.34 5.34 -18.91
N ALA A 222 -4.03 6.26 -19.83
CA ALA A 222 -4.96 6.70 -20.87
C ALA A 222 -5.45 5.52 -21.72
N LYS A 223 -4.55 4.62 -22.09
CA LYS A 223 -4.88 3.39 -22.83
C LYS A 223 -5.68 2.41 -21.94
N HIS A 224 -5.30 2.24 -20.69
CA HIS A 224 -5.97 1.31 -19.75
C HIS A 224 -7.42 1.71 -19.48
N TYR A 225 -7.65 2.99 -19.18
CA TYR A 225 -8.98 3.51 -18.90
C TYR A 225 -9.76 3.99 -20.14
N GLN A 226 -9.18 3.87 -21.33
CA GLN A 226 -9.76 4.30 -22.61
C GLN A 226 -10.23 5.77 -22.58
N THR A 227 -9.44 6.65 -21.95
CA THR A 227 -9.71 8.09 -21.84
C THR A 227 -8.47 8.93 -22.15
N LYS A 228 -8.67 10.07 -22.81
CA LYS A 228 -7.59 11.03 -23.10
C LYS A 228 -7.27 11.96 -21.92
N ASP A 229 -8.04 11.89 -20.84
CA ASP A 229 -7.89 12.82 -19.73
C ASP A 229 -6.52 12.73 -19.04
N PHE A 230 -5.96 11.52 -18.91
CA PHE A 230 -4.62 11.34 -18.35
C PHE A 230 -3.53 12.04 -19.19
N LEU A 231 -3.71 12.14 -20.50
CA LEU A 231 -2.71 12.78 -21.38
C LEU A 231 -2.51 14.27 -21.08
N LYS A 232 -3.45 14.90 -20.38
CA LYS A 232 -3.38 16.30 -19.97
C LYS A 232 -2.53 16.51 -18.72
N CYS A 233 -2.24 15.44 -17.98
CA CYS A 233 -1.48 15.51 -16.73
C CYS A 233 -0.01 15.83 -17.02
N SER A 234 0.57 16.70 -16.22
CA SER A 234 1.95 17.18 -16.27
C SER A 234 2.82 16.70 -15.10
N SER A 235 2.20 16.22 -14.02
CA SER A 235 2.87 15.70 -12.80
C SER A 235 2.27 14.38 -12.35
N MET A 236 2.97 13.67 -11.44
CA MET A 236 2.46 12.46 -10.80
C MET A 236 1.27 12.76 -9.89
N GLY A 237 1.26 13.93 -9.23
CA GLY A 237 0.12 14.38 -8.42
C GLY A 237 -1.16 14.55 -9.25
N GLU A 238 -1.07 15.16 -10.43
CA GLU A 238 -2.20 15.27 -11.37
C GLU A 238 -2.69 13.91 -11.86
N ILE A 239 -1.78 12.97 -12.14
CA ILE A 239 -2.15 11.59 -12.51
C ILE A 239 -2.90 10.91 -11.36
N LEU A 240 -2.41 11.04 -10.12
CA LEU A 240 -3.08 10.48 -8.95
C LEU A 240 -4.47 11.10 -8.75
N ARG A 241 -4.59 12.43 -8.78
CA ARG A 241 -5.89 13.13 -8.71
C ARG A 241 -6.86 12.58 -9.76
N LYS A 242 -6.37 12.39 -10.99
CA LYS A 242 -7.19 11.82 -12.05
C LYS A 242 -7.61 10.39 -11.75
N SER A 243 -6.72 9.55 -11.27
CA SER A 243 -7.03 8.17 -10.86
C SER A 243 -8.13 8.14 -9.79
N LEU A 244 -7.99 8.94 -8.72
CA LEU A 244 -8.98 9.04 -7.65
C LEU A 244 -10.34 9.58 -8.15
N SER A 245 -10.34 10.50 -9.11
CA SER A 245 -11.58 11.02 -9.70
C SER A 245 -12.39 9.97 -10.44
N LEU A 246 -11.77 8.92 -10.96
CA LEU A 246 -12.45 7.83 -11.68
C LEU A 246 -13.20 6.86 -10.75
N VAL A 247 -12.76 6.72 -9.51
CA VAL A 247 -13.44 5.85 -8.53
C VAL A 247 -14.55 6.59 -7.78
N SER A 248 -14.54 7.92 -7.82
CA SER A 248 -15.54 8.76 -7.14
C SER A 248 -16.78 9.06 -8.00
N ARG A 249 -16.78 8.60 -9.26
CA ARG A 249 -17.93 8.69 -10.18
C ARG A 249 -18.82 7.48 -10.01
#